data_b826422727cb40c1b9b8a6d7371a9179
#
_entry.id   b826422727cb40c1b9b8a6d7371a9179
#
_cell.length_a   1.000
_cell.length_b   1.000
_cell.length_c   1.000
_cell.angle_alpha   90.00
_cell.angle_beta   90.00
_cell.angle_gamma   90.00
#
_symmetry.space_group_name_H-M   'P 1'
#
loop_
_entity.id
_entity.type
_entity.pdbx_description
1 polymer ?
#
loop_
_entity_poly.entity_id
_entity_poly.type
_entity_poly.pdbx_seq_one_letter_code
_entity_poly.pdbx_strand_id
1 'polypeptide(L)'
;MEKPDSCIIFCSTKDRVDMVCNRIKDFGYPCDKIHGGMEQDERLSAMRRFKRGEYRYLIATDVAARGIDIESISLVINYDIPLDEENYVHRTGRTGRAGQKGKAITFMLPAQTRYLHDIEELIGFKIQEITKPAKEEVSMQKSSFDEKMNMAPQIKKMKSDQLNKGIMKLRFNGGRNKKLRATNFVGIISNLEGMGAEDIGIISIQDTLTYVEILNGKGPLVLEIMKNTKICGKQLKVMKAVDKI
;
A
#
# COMPACT_ATOMS: atom_id res chain seq x y z
N MET A 1 -26.56 -0.94 -4.13
CA MET A 1 -25.23 -1.64 -4.03
C MET A 1 -24.13 -0.60 -4.18
N GLU A 2 -23.07 -0.72 -3.35
CA GLU A 2 -21.90 0.16 -3.46
C GLU A 2 -21.01 -0.28 -4.63
N LYS A 3 -20.51 0.68 -5.38
CA LYS A 3 -19.63 0.45 -6.54
C LYS A 3 -18.30 1.17 -6.35
N PRO A 4 -17.46 0.70 -5.41
CA PRO A 4 -16.24 1.41 -5.03
C PRO A 4 -15.19 1.37 -6.14
N ASP A 5 -14.36 2.39 -6.21
CA ASP A 5 -13.14 2.38 -7.03
C ASP A 5 -12.01 1.62 -6.33
N SER A 6 -11.99 1.66 -5.00
CA SER A 6 -11.10 0.88 -4.15
C SER A 6 -11.81 0.51 -2.85
N CYS A 7 -11.59 -0.71 -2.37
CA CYS A 7 -12.23 -1.21 -1.16
C CYS A 7 -11.23 -2.02 -0.32
N ILE A 8 -11.21 -1.77 1.00
CA ILE A 8 -10.57 -2.67 1.95
C ILE A 8 -11.63 -3.37 2.76
N ILE A 9 -11.50 -4.70 2.90
CA ILE A 9 -12.38 -5.55 3.70
C ILE A 9 -11.57 -6.08 4.88
N PHE A 10 -11.90 -5.65 6.08
CA PHE A 10 -11.25 -6.08 7.30
C PHE A 10 -11.91 -7.32 7.88
N CYS A 11 -11.09 -8.34 8.17
CA CYS A 11 -11.50 -9.57 8.84
C CYS A 11 -10.67 -9.77 10.10
N SER A 12 -11.26 -10.41 11.13
CA SER A 12 -10.60 -10.61 12.43
C SER A 12 -9.52 -11.70 12.41
N THR A 13 -9.58 -12.68 11.48
CA THR A 13 -8.62 -13.79 11.41
C THR A 13 -8.09 -14.00 10.00
N LYS A 14 -6.90 -14.63 9.89
CA LYS A 14 -6.30 -15.01 8.60
C LYS A 14 -7.20 -15.96 7.80
N ASP A 15 -7.80 -16.95 8.47
CA ASP A 15 -8.65 -17.94 7.81
C ASP A 15 -9.92 -17.28 7.23
N ARG A 16 -10.44 -16.27 7.91
CA ARG A 16 -11.57 -15.48 7.42
C ARG A 16 -11.18 -14.59 6.25
N VAL A 17 -9.96 -14.03 6.25
CA VAL A 17 -9.39 -13.32 5.11
C VAL A 17 -9.33 -14.24 3.89
N ASP A 18 -8.84 -15.46 4.07
CA ASP A 18 -8.75 -16.46 2.99
C ASP A 18 -10.13 -16.84 2.45
N MET A 19 -11.06 -17.13 3.34
CA MET A 19 -12.45 -17.46 3.00
C MET A 19 -13.12 -16.33 2.19
N VAL A 20 -13.05 -15.10 2.66
CA VAL A 20 -13.67 -13.94 1.99
C VAL A 20 -13.01 -13.68 0.65
N CYS A 21 -11.67 -13.76 0.57
CA CYS A 21 -10.93 -13.57 -0.67
C CYS A 21 -11.33 -14.61 -1.72
N ASN A 22 -11.37 -15.89 -1.35
CA ASN A 22 -11.78 -16.97 -2.24
C ASN A 22 -13.23 -16.76 -2.72
N ARG A 23 -14.12 -16.40 -1.81
CA ARG A 23 -15.55 -16.17 -2.16
C ARG A 23 -15.72 -15.02 -3.14
N ILE A 24 -14.95 -13.94 -3.02
CA ILE A 24 -14.99 -12.81 -3.98
C ILE A 24 -14.46 -13.27 -5.35
N LYS A 25 -13.41 -14.08 -5.39
CA LYS A 25 -12.86 -14.66 -6.62
C LYS A 25 -13.84 -15.61 -7.30
N ASP A 26 -14.58 -16.41 -6.53
CA ASP A 26 -15.61 -17.32 -7.05
C ASP A 26 -16.75 -16.55 -7.76
N PHE A 27 -17.02 -15.32 -7.35
CA PHE A 27 -17.94 -14.41 -8.04
C PHE A 27 -17.32 -13.72 -9.27
N GLY A 28 -16.06 -13.99 -9.59
CA GLY A 28 -15.36 -13.43 -10.74
C GLY A 28 -14.75 -12.04 -10.51
N TYR A 29 -14.72 -11.53 -9.26
CA TYR A 29 -14.17 -10.20 -8.99
C TYR A 29 -12.69 -10.29 -8.57
N PRO A 30 -11.78 -9.56 -9.27
CA PRO A 30 -10.37 -9.54 -8.92
C PRO A 30 -10.15 -8.96 -7.53
N CYS A 31 -9.45 -9.71 -6.69
CA CYS A 31 -9.08 -9.29 -5.34
C CYS A 31 -7.77 -9.95 -4.89
N ASP A 32 -7.17 -9.39 -3.86
CA ASP A 32 -6.02 -9.98 -3.20
C ASP A 32 -6.13 -9.82 -1.68
N LYS A 33 -5.23 -10.43 -0.93
CA LYS A 33 -5.29 -10.51 0.53
C LYS A 33 -3.96 -10.17 1.19
N ILE A 34 -4.03 -9.74 2.45
CA ILE A 34 -2.86 -9.56 3.31
C ILE A 34 -3.18 -10.00 4.74
N HIS A 35 -2.37 -10.87 5.29
CA HIS A 35 -2.46 -11.32 6.69
C HIS A 35 -1.09 -11.77 7.22
N GLY A 36 -0.98 -11.97 8.53
CA GLY A 36 0.28 -12.29 9.19
C GLY A 36 0.89 -13.66 8.85
N GLY A 37 0.15 -14.54 8.16
CA GLY A 37 0.67 -15.82 7.67
C GLY A 37 1.36 -15.76 6.29
N MET A 38 1.43 -14.57 5.68
CA MET A 38 2.09 -14.37 4.39
C MET A 38 3.52 -13.87 4.59
N GLU A 39 4.41 -14.23 3.66
CA GLU A 39 5.76 -13.68 3.60
C GLU A 39 5.73 -12.17 3.35
N GLN A 40 6.75 -11.46 3.85
CA GLN A 40 6.80 -10.01 3.76
C GLN A 40 6.81 -9.50 2.30
N ASP A 41 7.50 -10.21 1.41
CA ASP A 41 7.57 -9.83 -0.02
C ASP A 41 6.22 -10.02 -0.72
N GLU A 42 5.46 -11.05 -0.38
CA GLU A 42 4.11 -11.28 -0.89
C GLU A 42 3.16 -10.16 -0.45
N ARG A 43 3.21 -9.76 0.84
CA ARG A 43 2.42 -8.66 1.37
C ARG A 43 2.74 -7.33 0.66
N LEU A 44 4.03 -7.03 0.47
CA LEU A 44 4.47 -5.83 -0.24
C LEU A 44 4.05 -5.87 -1.72
N SER A 45 4.09 -7.04 -2.36
CA SER A 45 3.63 -7.24 -3.73
C SER A 45 2.12 -6.98 -3.85
N ALA A 46 1.29 -7.62 -3.02
CA ALA A 46 -0.15 -7.42 -2.99
C ALA A 46 -0.49 -5.92 -2.78
N MET A 47 0.21 -5.26 -1.87
CA MET A 47 0.04 -3.85 -1.60
C MET A 47 0.35 -2.96 -2.81
N ARG A 48 1.47 -3.21 -3.48
CA ARG A 48 1.86 -2.45 -4.68
C ARG A 48 0.83 -2.61 -5.79
N ARG A 49 0.35 -3.83 -6.02
CA ARG A 49 -0.68 -4.14 -7.01
C ARG A 49 -2.01 -3.43 -6.70
N PHE A 50 -2.42 -3.42 -5.42
CA PHE A 50 -3.60 -2.68 -4.98
C PHE A 50 -3.46 -1.17 -5.20
N LYS A 51 -2.33 -0.59 -4.82
CA LYS A 51 -2.05 0.85 -5.04
C LYS A 51 -2.05 1.22 -6.52
N ARG A 52 -1.62 0.31 -7.40
CA ARG A 52 -1.68 0.47 -8.86
C ARG A 52 -3.09 0.31 -9.45
N GLY A 53 -4.07 -0.10 -8.64
CA GLY A 53 -5.42 -0.36 -9.10
C GLY A 53 -5.53 -1.62 -9.98
N GLU A 54 -4.67 -2.61 -9.80
CA GLU A 54 -4.76 -3.87 -10.53
C GLU A 54 -6.01 -4.68 -10.10
N TYR A 55 -6.52 -4.41 -8.91
CA TYR A 55 -7.77 -4.94 -8.39
C TYR A 55 -8.42 -3.96 -7.40
N ARG A 56 -9.75 -4.10 -7.16
CA ARG A 56 -10.53 -3.18 -6.33
C ARG A 56 -10.58 -3.56 -4.87
N TYR A 57 -10.55 -4.86 -4.56
CA TYR A 57 -10.80 -5.40 -3.25
C TYR A 57 -9.52 -5.94 -2.63
N LEU A 58 -9.11 -5.38 -1.50
CA LEU A 58 -8.05 -5.90 -0.66
C LEU A 58 -8.66 -6.43 0.62
N ILE A 59 -8.44 -7.70 0.94
CA ILE A 59 -8.93 -8.33 2.17
C ILE A 59 -7.78 -8.39 3.17
N ALA A 60 -7.98 -7.94 4.40
CA ALA A 60 -6.89 -7.78 5.35
C ALA A 60 -7.27 -8.10 6.79
N THR A 61 -6.28 -8.51 7.58
CA THR A 61 -6.35 -8.43 9.05
C THR A 61 -5.82 -7.07 9.54
N ASP A 62 -6.24 -6.63 10.73
CA ASP A 62 -5.76 -5.37 11.33
C ASP A 62 -4.24 -5.30 11.43
N VAL A 63 -3.62 -6.37 11.94
CA VAL A 63 -2.15 -6.44 12.13
C VAL A 63 -1.41 -6.29 10.81
N ALA A 64 -1.92 -6.91 9.75
CA ALA A 64 -1.28 -6.83 8.44
C ALA A 64 -1.51 -5.48 7.76
N ALA A 65 -2.60 -4.80 8.07
CA ALA A 65 -2.93 -3.48 7.54
C ALA A 65 -2.31 -2.31 8.34
N ARG A 66 -1.79 -2.56 9.55
CA ARG A 66 -1.07 -1.54 10.32
C ARG A 66 0.27 -1.21 9.68
N GLY A 67 0.62 0.07 9.68
CA GLY A 67 1.88 0.56 9.09
C GLY A 67 1.89 0.54 7.55
N ILE A 68 0.76 0.22 6.93
CA ILE A 68 0.65 0.29 5.49
C ILE A 68 0.06 1.65 5.11
N ASP A 69 0.80 2.38 4.30
CA ASP A 69 0.38 3.65 3.73
C ASP A 69 -0.68 3.42 2.63
N ILE A 70 -1.91 3.08 3.06
CA ILE A 70 -3.09 3.06 2.19
C ILE A 70 -4.04 4.12 2.70
N GLU A 71 -4.20 5.15 1.92
CA GLU A 71 -5.09 6.27 2.20
C GLU A 71 -6.02 6.52 1.01
N SER A 72 -7.08 7.27 1.25
CA SER A 72 -8.06 7.67 0.22
C SER A 72 -8.79 6.49 -0.43
N ILE A 73 -9.07 5.44 0.35
CA ILE A 73 -9.92 4.33 -0.07
C ILE A 73 -11.37 4.80 -0.16
N SER A 74 -12.08 4.43 -1.23
CA SER A 74 -13.46 4.85 -1.43
C SER A 74 -14.46 4.14 -0.52
N LEU A 75 -14.16 2.89 -0.12
CA LEU A 75 -15.00 2.08 0.75
C LEU A 75 -14.18 1.25 1.72
N VAL A 76 -14.55 1.27 2.99
CA VAL A 76 -14.07 0.33 4.01
C VAL A 76 -15.22 -0.59 4.39
N ILE A 77 -14.99 -1.90 4.43
CA ILE A 77 -15.94 -2.88 4.96
C ILE A 77 -15.29 -3.58 6.16
N ASN A 78 -15.92 -3.45 7.32
CA ASN A 78 -15.62 -4.31 8.45
C ASN A 78 -16.49 -5.57 8.30
N TYR A 79 -15.91 -6.64 7.75
CA TYR A 79 -16.60 -7.94 7.65
C TYR A 79 -16.89 -8.52 9.03
N ASP A 80 -16.00 -8.25 9.96
CA ASP A 80 -16.21 -8.47 11.39
C ASP A 80 -16.15 -7.12 12.11
N ILE A 81 -17.13 -6.85 12.98
CA ILE A 81 -17.05 -5.69 13.88
C ILE A 81 -15.78 -5.80 14.72
N PRO A 82 -14.94 -4.77 14.83
CA PRO A 82 -13.77 -4.81 15.70
C PRO A 82 -14.21 -4.91 17.16
N LEU A 83 -13.47 -5.73 17.94
CA LEU A 83 -13.73 -5.92 19.37
C LEU A 83 -13.17 -4.75 20.21
N ASP A 84 -12.30 -3.96 19.63
CA ASP A 84 -11.64 -2.78 20.19
C ASP A 84 -12.07 -1.57 19.35
N GLU A 85 -12.66 -0.58 19.99
CA GLU A 85 -13.19 0.61 19.35
C GLU A 85 -12.13 1.46 18.66
N GLU A 86 -10.89 1.48 19.15
CA GLU A 86 -9.78 2.18 18.48
C GLU A 86 -9.48 1.55 17.11
N ASN A 87 -9.61 0.23 17.00
CA ASN A 87 -9.45 -0.45 15.72
C ASN A 87 -10.51 -0.02 14.70
N TYR A 88 -11.74 0.31 15.15
CA TYR A 88 -12.75 0.88 14.27
C TYR A 88 -12.29 2.20 13.66
N VAL A 89 -11.76 3.09 14.47
CA VAL A 89 -11.23 4.40 14.02
C VAL A 89 -10.05 4.19 13.07
N HIS A 90 -9.14 3.28 13.39
CA HIS A 90 -7.99 2.96 12.53
C HIS A 90 -8.40 2.37 11.18
N ARG A 91 -9.43 1.51 11.13
CA ARG A 91 -9.95 0.93 9.90
C ARG A 91 -10.68 1.98 9.06
N THR A 92 -11.61 2.70 9.66
CA THR A 92 -12.42 3.73 8.98
C THR A 92 -11.57 4.92 8.56
N GLY A 93 -10.51 5.23 9.31
CA GLY A 93 -9.52 6.25 8.94
C GLY A 93 -8.71 5.94 7.67
N ARG A 94 -8.94 4.81 6.97
CA ARG A 94 -8.41 4.56 5.63
C ARG A 94 -9.21 5.23 4.53
N THR A 95 -10.41 5.71 4.84
CA THR A 95 -11.29 6.45 3.92
C THR A 95 -11.55 7.87 4.42
N GLY A 96 -12.12 8.72 3.59
CA GLY A 96 -12.56 10.08 3.99
C GLY A 96 -11.45 11.08 4.28
N ARG A 97 -10.24 10.90 3.75
CA ARG A 97 -9.10 11.81 3.96
C ARG A 97 -8.98 12.89 2.88
N ALA A 98 -8.24 13.95 3.18
CA ALA A 98 -7.94 15.06 2.27
C ALA A 98 -9.19 15.72 1.65
N GLY A 99 -10.26 15.88 2.44
CA GLY A 99 -11.51 16.51 1.98
C GLY A 99 -12.38 15.63 1.06
N GLN A 100 -12.00 14.37 0.84
CA GLN A 100 -12.81 13.42 0.06
C GLN A 100 -13.81 12.71 0.98
N LYS A 101 -15.05 12.52 0.47
CA LYS A 101 -16.05 11.70 1.15
C LYS A 101 -15.64 10.24 1.07
N GLY A 102 -15.67 9.55 2.20
CA GLY A 102 -15.46 8.11 2.31
C GLY A 102 -16.68 7.42 2.89
N LYS A 103 -16.79 6.12 2.71
CA LYS A 103 -17.85 5.30 3.25
C LYS A 103 -17.28 4.12 4.03
N ALA A 104 -17.85 3.84 5.20
CA ALA A 104 -17.57 2.64 5.97
C ALA A 104 -18.86 1.85 6.17
N ILE A 105 -18.79 0.52 6.03
CA ILE A 105 -19.89 -0.41 6.29
C ILE A 105 -19.38 -1.44 7.28
N THR A 106 -20.13 -1.70 8.35
CA THR A 106 -19.78 -2.71 9.34
C THR A 106 -20.87 -3.78 9.38
N PHE A 107 -20.50 -5.03 9.20
CA PHE A 107 -21.42 -6.15 9.44
C PHE A 107 -21.39 -6.52 10.92
N MET A 108 -22.58 -6.71 11.47
CA MET A 108 -22.78 -6.97 12.88
C MET A 108 -23.84 -8.04 13.08
N LEU A 109 -23.64 -8.88 14.06
CA LEU A 109 -24.66 -9.79 14.57
C LEU A 109 -25.38 -9.15 15.77
N PRO A 110 -26.65 -9.49 16.04
CA PRO A 110 -27.38 -8.92 17.19
C PRO A 110 -26.66 -9.08 18.54
N ALA A 111 -25.94 -10.17 18.73
CA ALA A 111 -25.15 -10.42 19.93
C ALA A 111 -23.93 -9.47 20.11
N GLN A 112 -23.62 -8.68 19.11
CA GLN A 112 -22.44 -7.79 19.10
C GLN A 112 -22.80 -6.31 19.35
N THR A 113 -24.03 -6.02 19.75
CA THR A 113 -24.53 -4.65 20.01
C THR A 113 -23.68 -3.87 21.03
N ARG A 114 -23.06 -4.56 21.99
CA ARG A 114 -22.15 -3.95 22.95
C ARG A 114 -20.96 -3.27 22.25
N TYR A 115 -20.32 -3.95 21.31
CA TYR A 115 -19.17 -3.41 20.58
C TYR A 115 -19.57 -2.19 19.73
N LEU A 116 -20.77 -2.22 19.17
CA LEU A 116 -21.31 -1.05 18.46
C LEU A 116 -21.47 0.15 19.40
N HIS A 117 -22.00 -0.08 20.61
CA HIS A 117 -22.17 0.97 21.60
C HIS A 117 -20.82 1.58 22.02
N ASP A 118 -19.83 0.75 22.32
CA ASP A 118 -18.48 1.20 22.70
C ASP A 118 -17.85 2.04 21.58
N ILE A 119 -18.01 1.62 20.31
CA ILE A 119 -17.56 2.37 19.12
C ILE A 119 -18.29 3.72 19.03
N GLU A 120 -19.62 3.75 19.16
CA GLU A 120 -20.42 4.97 19.06
C GLU A 120 -20.10 5.98 20.18
N GLU A 121 -19.79 5.48 21.37
CA GLU A 121 -19.33 6.30 22.49
C GLU A 121 -17.99 6.96 22.18
N LEU A 122 -17.04 6.20 21.63
CA LEU A 122 -15.71 6.71 21.25
C LEU A 122 -15.80 7.77 20.13
N ILE A 123 -16.61 7.52 19.09
CA ILE A 123 -16.70 8.43 17.94
C ILE A 123 -17.67 9.60 18.16
N GLY A 124 -18.49 9.55 19.20
CA GLY A 124 -19.40 10.62 19.61
C GLY A 124 -20.66 10.79 18.76
N PHE A 125 -21.02 9.82 17.92
CA PHE A 125 -22.26 9.85 17.13
C PHE A 125 -22.79 8.44 16.86
N LYS A 126 -24.09 8.35 16.56
CA LYS A 126 -24.75 7.09 16.23
C LYS A 126 -24.47 6.66 14.81
N ILE A 127 -24.15 5.38 14.61
CA ILE A 127 -23.95 4.78 13.29
C ILE A 127 -25.33 4.38 12.74
N GLN A 128 -25.61 4.80 11.50
CA GLN A 128 -26.87 4.46 10.86
C GLN A 128 -26.97 2.96 10.60
N GLU A 129 -27.94 2.31 11.19
CA GLU A 129 -28.28 0.94 10.85
C GLU A 129 -28.97 0.85 9.49
N ILE A 130 -28.57 -0.13 8.70
CA ILE A 130 -29.20 -0.49 7.44
C ILE A 130 -29.51 -1.98 7.43
N THR A 131 -30.67 -2.32 6.91
CA THR A 131 -31.04 -3.72 6.73
C THR A 131 -30.39 -4.31 5.49
N LYS A 132 -30.25 -5.63 5.48
CA LYS A 132 -29.81 -6.35 4.28
C LYS A 132 -30.76 -6.06 3.12
N PRO A 133 -30.26 -5.68 1.94
CA PRO A 133 -31.09 -5.43 0.78
C PRO A 133 -31.84 -6.69 0.35
N ALA A 134 -33.06 -6.50 -0.17
CA ALA A 134 -33.87 -7.59 -0.72
C ALA A 134 -33.17 -8.24 -1.93
N LYS A 135 -33.45 -9.52 -2.17
CA LYS A 135 -32.84 -10.24 -3.31
C LYS A 135 -33.18 -9.59 -4.65
N GLU A 136 -34.38 -9.07 -4.77
CA GLU A 136 -34.91 -8.38 -5.95
C GLU A 136 -34.11 -7.10 -6.21
N GLU A 137 -33.83 -6.29 -5.18
CA GLU A 137 -33.00 -5.09 -5.29
C GLU A 137 -31.58 -5.42 -5.73
N VAL A 138 -31.00 -6.49 -5.17
CA VAL A 138 -29.68 -6.97 -5.57
C VAL A 138 -29.68 -7.41 -7.02
N SER A 139 -30.70 -8.15 -7.45
CA SER A 139 -30.84 -8.63 -8.84
C SER A 139 -30.97 -7.49 -9.84
N MET A 140 -31.76 -6.47 -9.52
CA MET A 140 -31.94 -5.28 -10.36
C MET A 140 -30.63 -4.50 -10.58
N GLN A 141 -29.79 -4.44 -9.55
CA GLN A 141 -28.53 -3.68 -9.60
C GLN A 141 -27.35 -4.51 -10.06
N LYS A 142 -27.51 -5.84 -10.19
CA LYS A 142 -26.39 -6.75 -10.46
C LYS A 142 -25.70 -6.44 -11.78
N SER A 143 -26.42 -6.25 -12.86
CA SER A 143 -25.86 -5.97 -14.19
C SER A 143 -24.96 -4.71 -14.17
N SER A 144 -25.49 -3.61 -13.63
CA SER A 144 -24.72 -2.35 -13.54
C SER A 144 -23.58 -2.41 -12.51
N PHE A 145 -23.66 -3.30 -11.53
CA PHE A 145 -22.56 -3.58 -10.61
C PHE A 145 -21.47 -4.38 -11.32
N ASP A 146 -21.82 -5.46 -12.01
CA ASP A 146 -20.88 -6.31 -12.75
C ASP A 146 -20.15 -5.50 -13.83
N GLU A 147 -20.86 -4.63 -14.55
CA GLU A 147 -20.25 -3.73 -15.53
C GLU A 147 -19.17 -2.86 -14.89
N LYS A 148 -19.47 -2.17 -13.77
CA LYS A 148 -18.49 -1.34 -13.06
C LYS A 148 -17.34 -2.18 -12.50
N MET A 149 -17.60 -3.37 -11.98
CA MET A 149 -16.57 -4.22 -11.36
C MET A 149 -15.62 -4.83 -12.40
N ASN A 150 -16.12 -5.10 -13.61
CA ASN A 150 -15.31 -5.61 -14.73
C ASN A 150 -14.49 -4.53 -15.42
N MET A 151 -14.83 -3.25 -15.25
CA MET A 151 -13.95 -2.16 -15.67
C MET A 151 -12.68 -2.16 -14.80
N ALA A 152 -11.52 -1.96 -15.41
CA ALA A 152 -10.30 -1.74 -14.65
C ALA A 152 -10.50 -0.56 -13.68
N PRO A 153 -10.06 -0.67 -12.40
CA PRO A 153 -10.09 0.46 -11.48
C PRO A 153 -9.41 1.66 -12.12
N GLN A 154 -9.99 2.83 -12.00
CA GLN A 154 -9.30 4.04 -12.45
C GLN A 154 -8.06 4.22 -11.57
N ILE A 155 -6.91 3.95 -12.14
CA ILE A 155 -5.62 4.15 -11.48
C ILE A 155 -5.52 5.64 -11.20
N LYS A 156 -5.66 6.04 -9.95
CA LYS A 156 -5.18 7.35 -9.53
C LYS A 156 -3.68 7.31 -9.78
N LYS A 157 -3.23 7.99 -10.84
CA LYS A 157 -1.79 8.20 -11.06
C LYS A 157 -1.25 8.83 -9.79
N MET A 158 -0.61 8.02 -8.96
CA MET A 158 0.08 8.54 -7.79
C MET A 158 1.11 9.53 -8.29
N LYS A 159 1.28 10.65 -7.62
CA LYS A 159 2.44 11.53 -7.84
C LYS A 159 3.75 10.71 -7.78
N SER A 160 3.77 9.60 -7.02
CA SER A 160 4.89 8.64 -6.99
C SER A 160 5.15 7.92 -8.32
N ASP A 161 4.14 7.68 -9.16
CA ASP A 161 4.37 7.01 -10.46
C ASP A 161 4.97 7.96 -11.51
N GLN A 162 4.76 9.27 -11.37
CA GLN A 162 5.53 10.26 -12.11
C GLN A 162 6.95 10.40 -11.58
N LEU A 163 7.14 10.23 -10.27
CA LEU A 163 8.47 10.20 -9.63
C LEU A 163 9.24 8.91 -9.97
N ASN A 164 8.55 7.77 -10.14
CA ASN A 164 9.19 6.49 -10.46
C ASN A 164 9.67 6.37 -11.90
N LYS A 165 9.20 7.19 -12.83
CA LYS A 165 9.64 7.16 -14.24
C LYS A 165 11.09 7.60 -14.48
N GLY A 166 11.81 7.95 -13.45
CA GLY A 166 13.21 8.38 -13.54
C GLY A 166 14.11 7.80 -12.46
N ILE A 167 13.67 6.77 -11.73
CA ILE A 167 14.51 6.15 -10.69
C ILE A 167 15.45 5.13 -11.30
N MET A 168 16.75 5.33 -11.04
CA MET A 168 17.77 4.33 -11.34
C MET A 168 18.42 3.87 -10.03
N LYS A 169 18.35 2.58 -9.74
CA LYS A 169 19.03 1.99 -8.60
C LYS A 169 20.46 1.64 -8.97
N LEU A 170 21.41 2.22 -8.27
CA LEU A 170 22.83 1.97 -8.42
C LEU A 170 23.32 1.03 -7.32
N ARG A 171 24.18 0.07 -7.68
CA ARG A 171 24.83 -0.86 -6.77
C ARG A 171 26.32 -0.56 -6.69
N PHE A 172 26.83 -0.39 -5.49
CA PHE A 172 28.24 -0.17 -5.18
C PHE A 172 28.83 -1.40 -4.47
N ASN A 173 30.06 -1.79 -4.80
CA ASN A 173 30.77 -2.90 -4.16
C ASN A 173 31.46 -2.47 -2.86
N GLY A 174 30.73 -1.90 -1.96
CA GLY A 174 31.19 -1.48 -0.65
C GLY A 174 29.99 -1.26 0.28
N GLY A 175 30.16 -1.60 1.53
CA GLY A 175 29.13 -1.51 2.55
C GLY A 175 29.73 -1.23 3.93
N ARG A 176 29.07 -1.75 4.97
CA ARG A 176 29.51 -1.57 6.38
C ARG A 176 30.92 -2.07 6.64
N ASN A 177 31.36 -3.15 5.98
CA ASN A 177 32.70 -3.69 6.08
C ASN A 177 33.79 -2.69 5.63
N LYS A 178 33.44 -1.76 4.74
CA LYS A 178 34.30 -0.65 4.34
C LYS A 178 34.06 0.65 5.13
N LYS A 179 33.32 0.58 6.25
CA LYS A 179 32.94 1.71 7.11
C LYS A 179 32.16 2.80 6.36
N LEU A 180 31.36 2.41 5.34
CA LEU A 180 30.52 3.34 4.59
C LEU A 180 29.22 3.59 5.32
N ARG A 181 28.73 4.84 5.25
CA ARG A 181 27.46 5.30 5.82
C ARG A 181 26.65 6.03 4.75
N ALA A 182 25.33 6.14 4.94
CA ALA A 182 24.44 6.83 4.00
C ALA A 182 24.89 8.27 3.75
N THR A 183 25.34 8.98 4.79
CA THR A 183 25.85 10.35 4.71
C THR A 183 27.03 10.50 3.74
N ASN A 184 27.86 9.47 3.57
CA ASN A 184 28.98 9.51 2.64
C ASN A 184 28.51 9.55 1.18
N PHE A 185 27.45 8.82 0.87
CA PHE A 185 26.85 8.83 -0.47
C PHE A 185 26.07 10.12 -0.71
N VAL A 186 25.27 10.57 0.25
CA VAL A 186 24.53 11.83 0.15
C VAL A 186 25.50 12.97 -0.11
N GLY A 187 26.53 13.12 0.73
CA GLY A 187 27.47 14.25 0.63
C GLY A 187 28.25 14.31 -0.69
N ILE A 188 28.53 13.15 -1.30
CA ILE A 188 29.23 13.13 -2.59
C ILE A 188 28.26 13.37 -3.75
N ILE A 189 27.12 12.67 -3.75
CA ILE A 189 26.18 12.72 -4.88
C ILE A 189 25.48 14.07 -4.94
N SER A 190 25.09 14.67 -3.81
CA SER A 190 24.45 15.99 -3.80
C SER A 190 25.36 17.14 -4.21
N ASN A 191 26.69 16.94 -4.17
CA ASN A 191 27.68 17.92 -4.61
C ASN A 191 28.10 17.77 -6.07
N LEU A 192 27.55 16.80 -6.80
CA LEU A 192 27.79 16.69 -8.24
C LEU A 192 27.04 17.81 -8.97
N GLU A 193 27.63 18.30 -10.05
CA GLU A 193 27.02 19.35 -10.88
C GLU A 193 25.63 18.91 -11.38
N GLY A 194 24.64 19.76 -11.14
CA GLY A 194 23.24 19.49 -11.51
C GLY A 194 22.50 18.51 -10.59
N MET A 195 23.06 18.13 -9.44
CA MET A 195 22.45 17.28 -8.43
C MET A 195 22.08 18.05 -7.18
N GLY A 196 21.03 17.57 -6.49
CA GLY A 196 20.61 18.03 -5.17
C GLY A 196 20.28 16.85 -4.26
N ALA A 197 20.03 17.14 -2.99
CA ALA A 197 19.61 16.11 -2.04
C ALA A 197 18.26 15.48 -2.41
N GLU A 198 17.39 16.23 -3.08
CA GLU A 198 16.09 15.82 -3.60
C GLU A 198 16.18 14.80 -4.76
N ASP A 199 17.35 14.64 -5.36
CA ASP A 199 17.59 13.66 -6.43
C ASP A 199 18.06 12.30 -5.89
N ILE A 200 18.24 12.19 -4.57
CA ILE A 200 18.70 10.98 -3.91
C ILE A 200 17.52 10.33 -3.18
N GLY A 201 17.18 9.12 -3.59
CA GLY A 201 16.14 8.30 -2.96
C GLY A 201 16.68 7.45 -1.83
N ILE A 202 16.18 6.21 -1.74
CA ILE A 202 16.55 5.27 -0.67
C ILE A 202 17.99 4.83 -0.80
N ILE A 203 18.74 4.91 0.31
CA ILE A 203 20.09 4.35 0.44
C ILE A 203 20.03 3.14 1.36
N SER A 204 20.33 1.96 0.83
CA SER A 204 20.38 0.72 1.58
C SER A 204 21.82 0.21 1.67
N ILE A 205 22.38 0.19 2.89
CA ILE A 205 23.75 -0.26 3.14
C ILE A 205 23.72 -1.65 3.77
N GLN A 206 24.26 -2.61 3.04
CA GLN A 206 24.52 -3.97 3.48
C GLN A 206 25.99 -4.12 3.93
N ASP A 207 26.39 -5.30 4.35
CA ASP A 207 27.77 -5.51 4.82
C ASP A 207 28.82 -5.31 3.72
N THR A 208 28.55 -5.79 2.51
CA THR A 208 29.49 -5.76 1.37
C THR A 208 29.03 -4.89 0.20
N LEU A 209 27.76 -4.51 0.16
CA LEU A 209 27.15 -3.77 -0.95
C LEU A 209 26.38 -2.56 -0.42
N THR A 210 26.25 -1.54 -1.25
CA THR A 210 25.35 -0.42 -1.03
C THR A 210 24.49 -0.20 -2.27
N TYR A 211 23.20 0.03 -2.06
CA TYR A 211 22.25 0.42 -3.09
C TYR A 211 21.82 1.86 -2.86
N VAL A 212 21.84 2.66 -3.93
CA VAL A 212 21.40 4.06 -3.92
C VAL A 212 20.41 4.27 -5.04
N GLU A 213 19.25 4.80 -4.73
CA GLU A 213 18.26 5.19 -5.72
C GLU A 213 18.55 6.64 -6.15
N ILE A 214 18.66 6.86 -7.45
CA ILE A 214 18.80 8.18 -8.06
C ILE A 214 17.50 8.51 -8.79
N LEU A 215 16.93 9.65 -8.42
CA LEU A 215 15.63 10.12 -8.87
C LEU A 215 15.74 11.02 -10.12
N ASN A 216 14.60 11.47 -10.61
CA ASN A 216 14.46 12.53 -11.61
C ASN A 216 15.22 12.27 -12.92
N GLY A 217 15.43 10.99 -13.28
CA GLY A 217 16.13 10.62 -14.51
C GLY A 217 17.65 10.86 -14.49
N LYS A 218 18.22 11.30 -13.36
CA LYS A 218 19.63 11.64 -13.24
C LYS A 218 20.56 10.43 -13.01
N GLY A 219 19.99 9.21 -12.94
CA GLY A 219 20.73 7.97 -12.72
C GLY A 219 21.88 7.72 -13.69
N PRO A 220 21.73 7.89 -15.03
CA PRO A 220 22.82 7.72 -15.97
C PRO A 220 23.99 8.67 -15.74
N LEU A 221 23.70 9.93 -15.42
CA LEU A 221 24.72 10.94 -15.10
C LEU A 221 25.53 10.53 -13.86
N VAL A 222 24.82 10.20 -12.77
CA VAL A 222 25.47 9.77 -11.52
C VAL A 222 26.28 8.49 -11.73
N LEU A 223 25.76 7.51 -12.48
CA LEU A 223 26.48 6.27 -12.79
C LEU A 223 27.82 6.54 -13.47
N GLU A 224 27.85 7.45 -14.44
CA GLU A 224 29.07 7.77 -15.18
C GLU A 224 30.10 8.47 -14.30
N ILE A 225 29.68 9.50 -13.53
CA ILE A 225 30.59 10.25 -12.67
C ILE A 225 31.13 9.36 -11.53
N MET A 226 30.27 8.53 -10.94
CA MET A 226 30.66 7.66 -9.81
C MET A 226 31.62 6.52 -10.18
N LYS A 227 31.78 6.18 -11.47
CA LYS A 227 32.82 5.24 -11.92
C LYS A 227 34.21 5.72 -11.56
N ASN A 228 34.42 7.05 -11.58
CA ASN A 228 35.73 7.66 -11.35
C ASN A 228 35.82 8.40 -10.01
N THR A 229 34.74 8.42 -9.21
CA THR A 229 34.68 9.15 -7.95
C THR A 229 35.01 8.23 -6.76
N LYS A 230 35.88 8.70 -5.85
CA LYS A 230 36.19 7.98 -4.62
C LYS A 230 35.20 8.33 -3.51
N ILE A 231 34.73 7.35 -2.78
CA ILE A 231 33.88 7.53 -1.58
C ILE A 231 34.73 7.22 -0.35
N CYS A 232 34.92 8.21 0.54
CA CYS A 232 35.83 8.11 1.70
C CYS A 232 37.21 7.58 1.30
N GLY A 233 37.78 8.13 0.23
CA GLY A 233 39.12 7.76 -0.28
C GLY A 233 39.17 6.39 -1.01
N LYS A 234 38.05 5.67 -1.13
CA LYS A 234 37.97 4.33 -1.74
C LYS A 234 37.32 4.39 -3.10
N GLN A 235 37.95 3.77 -4.09
CA GLN A 235 37.32 3.53 -5.38
C GLN A 235 36.35 2.36 -5.28
N LEU A 236 35.08 2.60 -5.56
CA LEU A 236 34.03 1.57 -5.54
C LEU A 236 33.58 1.28 -6.96
N LYS A 237 33.42 -0.01 -7.28
CA LYS A 237 32.79 -0.40 -8.55
C LYS A 237 31.30 -0.12 -8.45
N VAL A 238 30.80 0.71 -9.37
CA VAL A 238 29.37 1.06 -9.47
C VAL A 238 28.78 0.46 -10.73
N MET A 239 27.53 0.02 -10.63
CA MET A 239 26.74 -0.47 -11.76
C MET A 239 25.26 -0.24 -11.52
N LYS A 240 24.47 -0.25 -12.58
CA LYS A 240 23.01 -0.30 -12.46
C LYS A 240 22.62 -1.60 -11.76
N ALA A 241 21.81 -1.52 -10.71
CA ALA A 241 21.24 -2.70 -10.10
C ALA A 241 20.23 -3.33 -11.06
N VAL A 242 20.36 -4.63 -11.28
CA VAL A 242 19.34 -5.41 -12.00
C VAL A 242 18.37 -5.90 -10.92
N ASP A 243 17.11 -5.50 -11.00
CA ASP A 243 16.07 -6.11 -10.19
C ASP A 243 16.03 -7.59 -10.58
N LYS A 244 16.41 -8.49 -9.66
CA LYS A 244 16.08 -9.90 -9.84
C LYS A 244 14.56 -9.98 -9.77
N ILE A 245 14.00 -10.36 -10.92
CA ILE A 245 12.59 -10.76 -11.09
C ILE A 245 12.25 -11.87 -10.09
#